data_a9f47c6da815cc3e158e4b7d4fc706af
#
_entry.id   a9f47c6da815cc3e158e4b7d4fc706af
#
_cell.length_a   1.000
_cell.length_b   1.000
_cell.length_c   1.000
_cell.angle_alpha   90.00
_cell.angle_beta   90.00
_cell.angle_gamma   90.00
#
_symmetry.space_group_name_H-M   'P 1'
#
loop_
_entity.id
_entity.type
_entity.pdbx_description
1 polymer ?
#
loop_
_entity_poly.entity_id
_entity_poly.type
_entity_poly.pdbx_seq_one_letter_code
_entity_poly.pdbx_strand_id
1 'polypeptide(L)'
;LLDEKMNMWVTPFVMAPINTKNIHRSNALLDHAYGKEFCYDEMMIAGEGDEGEQIAKAMSSGNPMGGDNVPQPGEGPSKESREQGNYDVLFFADLEEGSIGARVTGDMDPGYGSTSKMIAESALCLVQDCSDLAGGIYTPAPSMGEKLIDRLIKKAGLTFDIV
;
A
#
# COMPACT_ATOMS: atom_id res chain seq x y z
N LEU A 1 -9.15 16.95 -2.58
CA LEU A 1 -8.40 17.51 -3.71
C LEU A 1 -8.83 16.83 -5.01
N LEU A 2 -8.79 17.54 -6.12
CA LEU A 2 -8.88 16.95 -7.46
C LEU A 2 -7.47 16.58 -7.92
N ASP A 3 -7.26 15.31 -8.24
CA ASP A 3 -6.05 14.87 -8.93
C ASP A 3 -6.26 15.08 -10.43
N GLU A 4 -5.51 16.02 -11.01
CA GLU A 4 -5.67 16.42 -12.41
C GLU A 4 -5.23 15.34 -13.41
N LYS A 5 -4.30 14.45 -13.02
CA LYS A 5 -3.80 13.38 -13.89
C LYS A 5 -4.81 12.26 -14.06
N MET A 6 -5.40 11.86 -12.97
CA MET A 6 -6.44 10.83 -12.97
C MET A 6 -7.83 11.40 -13.26
N ASN A 7 -8.01 12.73 -13.15
CA ASN A 7 -9.30 13.40 -13.15
C ASN A 7 -10.26 12.83 -12.08
N MET A 8 -9.71 12.51 -10.91
CA MET A 8 -10.43 11.91 -9.78
C MET A 8 -10.27 12.75 -8.52
N TRP A 9 -11.31 12.79 -7.72
CA TRP A 9 -11.23 13.36 -6.38
C TRP A 9 -10.52 12.40 -5.44
N VAL A 10 -9.59 12.93 -4.66
CA VAL A 10 -8.78 12.18 -3.70
C VAL A 10 -8.82 12.83 -2.31
N THR A 11 -8.58 12.03 -1.29
CA THR A 11 -8.50 12.49 0.11
C THR A 11 -7.24 11.94 0.76
N PRO A 12 -6.70 12.60 1.80
CA PRO A 12 -5.53 12.11 2.51
C PRO A 12 -5.73 10.69 3.04
N PHE A 13 -4.71 9.85 2.90
CA PHE A 13 -4.70 8.51 3.46
C PHE A 13 -4.12 8.53 4.87
N VAL A 14 -4.82 7.91 5.82
CA VAL A 14 -4.46 7.96 7.25
C VAL A 14 -3.08 7.39 7.55
N MET A 15 -2.61 6.42 6.77
CA MET A 15 -1.30 5.78 6.94
C MET A 15 -0.17 6.49 6.20
N ALA A 16 -0.46 7.45 5.33
CA ALA A 16 0.56 8.17 4.54
C ALA A 16 1.71 8.73 5.39
N PRO A 17 1.50 9.35 6.58
CA PRO A 17 2.60 9.85 7.41
C PRO A 17 3.57 8.77 7.91
N ILE A 18 3.13 7.52 7.98
CA ILE A 18 3.95 6.37 8.39
C ILE A 18 4.59 5.74 7.16
N ASN A 19 3.80 5.48 6.13
CA ASN A 19 4.25 4.82 4.91
C ASN A 19 5.31 5.63 4.17
N THR A 20 5.14 6.95 4.08
CA THR A 20 6.11 7.88 3.49
C THR A 20 7.51 7.70 4.10
N LYS A 21 7.60 7.58 5.42
CA LYS A 21 8.88 7.35 6.11
C LYS A 21 9.52 6.01 5.72
N ASN A 22 8.71 4.96 5.57
CA ASN A 22 9.19 3.64 5.16
C ASN A 22 9.66 3.63 3.70
N ILE A 23 8.97 4.33 2.82
CA ILE A 23 9.36 4.46 1.40
C ILE A 23 10.66 5.25 1.26
N HIS A 24 10.79 6.41 1.93
CA HIS A 24 12.05 7.16 1.93
C HIS A 24 13.20 6.37 2.58
N ARG A 25 12.92 5.58 3.63
CA ARG A 25 13.91 4.67 4.21
C ARG A 25 14.35 3.62 3.21
N SER A 26 13.41 3.05 2.44
CA SER A 26 13.73 2.10 1.38
C SER A 26 14.63 2.73 0.32
N ASN A 27 14.31 3.93 -0.14
CA ASN A 27 15.14 4.66 -1.11
C ASN A 27 16.56 4.88 -0.60
N ALA A 28 16.71 5.31 0.66
CA ALA A 28 18.03 5.50 1.27
C ALA A 28 18.82 4.19 1.39
N LEU A 29 18.18 3.08 1.74
CA LEU A 29 18.81 1.76 1.83
C LEU A 29 19.19 1.17 0.46
N LEU A 30 18.53 1.63 -0.61
CA LEU A 30 18.81 1.27 -2.00
C LEU A 30 19.76 2.27 -2.70
N ASP A 31 20.53 3.03 -1.92
CA ASP A 31 21.45 4.05 -2.43
C ASP A 31 20.78 5.07 -3.37
N HIS A 32 19.56 5.49 -2.98
CA HIS A 32 18.72 6.44 -3.74
C HIS A 32 18.34 5.97 -5.15
N ALA A 33 18.03 4.68 -5.29
CA ALA A 33 17.61 4.11 -6.57
C ALA A 33 16.35 4.78 -7.17
N TYR A 34 15.50 5.40 -6.32
CA TYR A 34 14.33 6.17 -6.76
C TYR A 34 14.64 7.64 -7.05
N GLY A 35 15.91 8.05 -6.93
CA GLY A 35 16.37 9.43 -7.06
C GLY A 35 16.59 10.11 -5.71
N LYS A 36 17.51 11.09 -5.67
CA LYS A 36 17.79 11.88 -4.44
C LYS A 36 16.69 12.89 -4.13
N GLU A 37 16.07 13.43 -5.16
CA GLU A 37 14.95 14.37 -5.07
C GLU A 37 13.59 13.67 -5.12
N PHE A 38 13.56 12.35 -4.86
CA PHE A 38 12.35 11.54 -4.87
C PHE A 38 11.33 12.07 -3.86
N CYS A 39 10.13 12.39 -4.33
CA CYS A 39 8.98 12.76 -3.54
C CYS A 39 7.94 11.64 -3.58
N TYR A 40 7.25 11.42 -2.48
CA TYR A 40 6.23 10.38 -2.36
C TYR A 40 5.05 10.87 -1.53
N ASP A 41 3.85 10.57 -2.00
CA ASP A 41 2.59 10.82 -1.29
C ASP A 41 1.60 9.68 -1.53
N GLU A 42 0.58 9.60 -0.67
CA GLU A 42 -0.49 8.59 -0.73
C GLU A 42 -1.84 9.24 -0.51
N MET A 43 -2.78 8.90 -1.37
CA MET A 43 -4.15 9.38 -1.30
C MET A 43 -5.16 8.24 -1.45
N MET A 44 -6.36 8.45 -0.95
CA MET A 44 -7.51 7.57 -1.21
C MET A 44 -8.34 8.16 -2.33
N ILE A 45 -8.70 7.34 -3.32
CA ILE A 45 -9.58 7.74 -4.42
C ILE A 45 -11.02 7.79 -3.89
N ALA A 46 -11.68 8.93 -4.08
CA ALA A 46 -13.07 9.14 -3.71
C ALA A 46 -14.03 9.00 -4.92
N GLY A 47 -13.54 9.19 -6.14
CA GLY A 47 -14.32 9.04 -7.37
C GLY A 47 -14.24 10.23 -8.30
N GLU A 48 -15.03 10.22 -9.35
CA GLU A 48 -15.07 11.25 -10.40
C GLU A 48 -16.21 12.25 -10.16
N GLY A 49 -16.10 13.43 -10.77
CA GLY A 49 -17.16 14.44 -10.85
C GLY A 49 -17.69 14.93 -9.51
N ASP A 50 -18.92 15.39 -9.49
CA ASP A 50 -19.57 15.98 -8.30
C ASP A 50 -19.78 14.95 -7.18
N GLU A 51 -20.03 13.69 -7.51
CA GLU A 51 -20.18 12.61 -6.55
C GLU A 51 -18.87 12.34 -5.84
N GLY A 52 -17.75 12.22 -6.58
CA GLY A 52 -16.42 12.08 -6.02
C GLY A 52 -16.04 13.24 -5.11
N GLU A 53 -16.41 14.48 -5.47
CA GLU A 53 -16.19 15.65 -4.63
C GLU A 53 -16.93 15.55 -3.30
N GLN A 54 -18.21 15.14 -3.32
CA GLN A 54 -19.01 14.98 -2.12
C GLN A 54 -18.43 13.89 -1.20
N ILE A 55 -18.04 12.75 -1.76
CA ILE A 55 -17.39 11.66 -1.02
C ILE A 55 -16.07 12.14 -0.41
N ALA A 56 -15.23 12.83 -1.18
CA ALA A 56 -13.96 13.36 -0.68
C ALA A 56 -14.17 14.34 0.49
N LYS A 57 -15.16 15.23 0.41
CA LYS A 57 -15.51 16.15 1.49
C LYS A 57 -16.00 15.39 2.74
N ALA A 58 -16.88 14.40 2.56
CA ALA A 58 -17.38 13.58 3.66
C ALA A 58 -16.27 12.81 4.37
N MET A 59 -15.37 12.17 3.61
CA MET A 59 -14.23 11.44 4.15
C MET A 59 -13.23 12.35 4.88
N SER A 60 -12.97 13.54 4.35
CA SER A 60 -12.05 14.52 4.97
C SER A 60 -12.60 15.14 6.26
N SER A 61 -13.91 15.19 6.43
CA SER A 61 -14.57 15.73 7.63
C SER A 61 -14.86 14.66 8.69
N GLY A 62 -14.80 13.39 8.33
CA GLY A 62 -15.04 12.26 9.21
C GLY A 62 -13.82 11.90 10.08
N ASN A 63 -14.08 11.11 11.12
CA ASN A 63 -13.01 10.44 11.85
C ASN A 63 -12.83 9.03 11.28
N PRO A 64 -11.80 8.76 10.46
CA PRO A 64 -11.62 7.46 9.81
C PRO A 64 -11.38 6.31 10.81
N MET A 65 -11.05 6.64 12.06
CA MET A 65 -10.84 5.70 13.15
C MET A 65 -11.96 5.71 14.20
N GLY A 66 -13.02 6.48 13.99
CA GLY A 66 -14.14 6.66 14.94
C GLY A 66 -15.45 6.16 14.35
N GLY A 67 -16.26 5.51 15.17
CA GLY A 67 -17.60 5.07 14.84
C GLY A 67 -18.16 4.20 15.95
N ASP A 68 -19.50 4.06 16.02
CA ASP A 68 -20.18 3.27 17.05
C ASP A 68 -19.91 1.75 16.94
N ASN A 69 -19.34 1.29 15.83
CA ASN A 69 -19.05 -0.11 15.53
C ASN A 69 -17.56 -0.45 15.48
N VAL A 70 -16.72 0.26 16.21
CA VAL A 70 -15.29 -0.09 16.31
C VAL A 70 -15.16 -1.40 17.11
N PRO A 71 -14.50 -2.42 16.56
CA PRO A 71 -14.24 -3.67 17.27
C PRO A 71 -13.50 -3.42 18.58
N GLN A 72 -13.83 -4.19 19.61
CA GLN A 72 -13.12 -4.11 20.89
C GLN A 72 -11.66 -4.54 20.76
N PRO A 73 -10.75 -4.07 21.64
CA PRO A 73 -9.38 -4.54 21.65
C PRO A 73 -9.28 -6.07 21.70
N GLY A 74 -8.57 -6.66 20.71
CA GLY A 74 -8.46 -8.10 20.54
C GLY A 74 -9.52 -8.71 19.60
N GLU A 75 -10.52 -7.94 19.21
CA GLU A 75 -11.46 -8.32 18.16
C GLU A 75 -11.00 -7.73 16.82
N GLY A 76 -11.38 -8.38 15.75
CA GLY A 76 -11.13 -7.89 14.38
C GLY A 76 -12.40 -7.98 13.55
N PRO A 77 -12.34 -7.71 12.24
CA PRO A 77 -13.46 -7.93 11.35
C PRO A 77 -13.85 -9.41 11.31
N SER A 78 -15.13 -9.70 11.03
CA SER A 78 -15.61 -11.08 10.90
C SER A 78 -14.80 -11.85 9.85
N LYS A 79 -14.83 -13.18 9.93
CA LYS A 79 -14.20 -14.04 8.91
C LYS A 79 -14.72 -13.71 7.51
N GLU A 80 -16.03 -13.55 7.39
CA GLU A 80 -16.71 -13.21 6.13
C GLU A 80 -16.21 -11.86 5.58
N SER A 81 -16.14 -10.82 6.39
CA SER A 81 -15.62 -9.51 5.98
C SER A 81 -14.17 -9.59 5.50
N ARG A 82 -13.35 -10.41 6.15
CA ARG A 82 -11.95 -10.59 5.74
C ARG A 82 -11.80 -11.32 4.41
N GLU A 83 -12.65 -12.33 4.17
CA GLU A 83 -12.59 -13.18 2.96
C GLU A 83 -13.26 -12.52 1.75
N GLN A 84 -14.26 -11.63 1.96
CA GLN A 84 -14.93 -10.91 0.89
C GLN A 84 -14.28 -9.56 0.56
N GLY A 85 -13.38 -9.09 1.40
CA GLY A 85 -12.64 -7.86 1.18
C GLY A 85 -11.71 -7.96 -0.03
N ASN A 86 -11.36 -6.81 -0.57
CA ASN A 86 -10.34 -6.68 -1.60
C ASN A 86 -9.77 -5.26 -1.56
N TYR A 87 -8.69 -5.04 -2.28
CA TYR A 87 -8.13 -3.70 -2.46
C TYR A 87 -7.41 -3.58 -3.79
N ASP A 88 -7.26 -2.34 -4.22
CA ASP A 88 -6.63 -1.94 -5.45
C ASP A 88 -5.80 -0.68 -5.19
N VAL A 89 -4.51 -0.76 -5.47
CA VAL A 89 -3.56 0.33 -5.27
C VAL A 89 -2.91 0.67 -6.60
N LEU A 90 -3.08 1.92 -7.02
CA LEU A 90 -2.44 2.48 -8.21
C LEU A 90 -1.22 3.29 -7.80
N PHE A 91 -0.14 3.07 -8.51
CA PHE A 91 1.11 3.82 -8.38
C PHE A 91 1.36 4.60 -9.66
N PHE A 92 1.74 5.86 -9.51
CA PHE A 92 2.17 6.70 -10.62
C PHE A 92 3.52 7.30 -10.26
N ALA A 93 4.47 7.19 -11.16
CA ALA A 93 5.76 7.84 -11.05
C ALA A 93 5.96 8.79 -12.22
N ASP A 94 6.26 10.05 -11.88
CA ASP A 94 6.69 11.05 -12.87
C ASP A 94 8.19 10.91 -13.05
N LEU A 95 8.60 10.77 -14.29
CA LEU A 95 9.98 10.70 -14.72
C LEU A 95 10.32 11.95 -15.49
N GLU A 96 11.61 12.23 -15.72
CA GLU A 96 12.04 13.33 -16.59
C GLU A 96 11.46 13.22 -18.01
N GLU A 97 11.29 12.00 -18.50
CA GLU A 97 10.70 11.70 -19.82
C GLU A 97 9.46 10.81 -19.68
N GLY A 98 8.33 11.41 -19.26
CA GLY A 98 7.05 10.73 -19.21
C GLY A 98 6.65 10.25 -17.81
N SER A 99 5.79 9.24 -17.75
CA SER A 99 5.30 8.63 -16.51
C SER A 99 5.19 7.13 -16.67
N ILE A 100 5.27 6.41 -15.55
CA ILE A 100 5.02 4.98 -15.47
C ILE A 100 3.95 4.71 -14.42
N GLY A 101 3.06 3.77 -14.70
CA GLY A 101 2.04 3.30 -13.77
C GLY A 101 2.29 1.86 -13.35
N ALA A 102 1.90 1.53 -12.13
CA ALA A 102 1.81 0.17 -11.66
C ALA A 102 0.53 -0.02 -10.83
N ARG A 103 0.03 -1.23 -10.79
CA ARG A 103 -1.17 -1.61 -10.06
C ARG A 103 -0.90 -2.82 -9.19
N VAL A 104 -1.30 -2.76 -7.94
CA VAL A 104 -1.23 -3.88 -7.00
C VAL A 104 -2.62 -4.15 -6.46
N THR A 105 -3.08 -5.40 -6.58
CA THR A 105 -4.38 -5.81 -6.01
C THR A 105 -4.21 -6.89 -4.97
N GLY A 106 -5.18 -7.03 -4.08
CA GLY A 106 -5.26 -8.12 -3.13
C GLY A 106 -6.67 -8.68 -3.02
N ASP A 107 -6.77 -9.99 -2.80
CA ASP A 107 -7.99 -10.81 -2.84
C ASP A 107 -8.72 -10.91 -1.50
N MET A 108 -8.25 -10.22 -0.46
CA MET A 108 -8.84 -10.18 0.88
C MET A 108 -8.77 -8.77 1.45
N ASP A 109 -9.44 -8.54 2.60
CA ASP A 109 -9.38 -7.24 3.26
C ASP A 109 -7.93 -6.81 3.55
N PRO A 110 -7.59 -5.53 3.35
CA PRO A 110 -6.22 -5.05 3.52
C PRO A 110 -5.77 -4.98 4.98
N GLY A 111 -6.71 -4.92 5.93
CA GLY A 111 -6.39 -4.71 7.34
C GLY A 111 -5.87 -5.96 8.03
N TYR A 112 -6.51 -7.09 7.81
CA TYR A 112 -6.23 -8.35 8.50
C TYR A 112 -6.06 -9.53 7.55
N GLY A 113 -6.96 -9.73 6.60
CA GLY A 113 -6.97 -10.88 5.71
C GLY A 113 -5.71 -10.97 4.86
N SER A 114 -5.49 -9.98 4.01
CA SER A 114 -4.30 -9.91 3.15
C SER A 114 -3.03 -9.69 3.96
N THR A 115 -3.05 -8.78 4.95
CA THR A 115 -1.88 -8.46 5.78
C THR A 115 -1.35 -9.69 6.53
N SER A 116 -2.21 -10.59 7.01
CA SER A 116 -1.76 -11.82 7.69
C SER A 116 -0.99 -12.74 6.74
N LYS A 117 -1.42 -12.87 5.49
CA LYS A 117 -0.71 -13.62 4.45
C LYS A 117 0.62 -12.94 4.08
N MET A 118 0.60 -11.63 3.88
CA MET A 118 1.80 -10.87 3.52
C MET A 118 2.89 -10.95 4.60
N ILE A 119 2.55 -10.82 5.88
CA ILE A 119 3.56 -10.90 6.96
C ILE A 119 4.12 -12.31 7.11
N ALA A 120 3.28 -13.35 6.95
CA ALA A 120 3.73 -14.73 6.96
C ALA A 120 4.72 -15.02 5.82
N GLU A 121 4.38 -14.63 4.59
CA GLU A 121 5.26 -14.80 3.44
C GLU A 121 6.53 -13.95 3.53
N SER A 122 6.48 -12.76 4.14
CA SER A 122 7.66 -11.93 4.41
C SER A 122 8.62 -12.64 5.38
N ALA A 123 8.10 -13.22 6.45
CA ALA A 123 8.91 -13.98 7.41
C ALA A 123 9.56 -15.21 6.75
N LEU A 124 8.78 -15.96 5.95
CA LEU A 124 9.29 -17.10 5.21
C LEU A 124 10.33 -16.69 4.15
N CYS A 125 10.13 -15.59 3.46
CA CYS A 125 11.08 -15.04 2.50
C CYS A 125 12.44 -14.74 3.15
N LEU A 126 12.43 -14.06 4.30
CA LEU A 126 13.66 -13.76 5.05
C LEU A 126 14.42 -15.02 5.43
N VAL A 127 13.72 -16.06 5.90
CA VAL A 127 14.35 -17.29 6.40
C VAL A 127 14.82 -18.20 5.26
N GLN A 128 14.04 -18.30 4.19
CA GLN A 128 14.28 -19.31 3.15
C GLN A 128 15.01 -18.77 1.93
N ASP A 129 14.79 -17.50 1.57
CA ASP A 129 15.27 -16.95 0.29
C ASP A 129 16.32 -15.85 0.46
N CYS A 130 16.49 -15.30 1.67
CA CYS A 130 17.39 -14.18 1.92
C CYS A 130 18.57 -14.56 2.84
N SER A 131 19.12 -15.76 2.69
CA SER A 131 20.23 -16.27 3.52
C SER A 131 21.49 -15.42 3.45
N ASP A 132 21.68 -14.69 2.35
CA ASP A 132 22.87 -13.84 2.12
C ASP A 132 22.70 -12.42 2.63
N LEU A 133 21.51 -12.07 3.17
CA LEU A 133 21.24 -10.75 3.71
C LEU A 133 22.04 -10.54 5.00
N ALA A 134 22.86 -9.49 5.03
CA ALA A 134 23.60 -9.11 6.24
C ALA A 134 22.62 -8.73 7.36
N GLY A 135 23.02 -8.94 8.62
CA GLY A 135 22.25 -8.49 9.78
C GLY A 135 22.05 -6.97 9.76
N GLY A 136 20.84 -6.51 10.07
CA GLY A 136 20.52 -5.09 10.03
C GLY A 136 19.05 -4.79 10.26
N ILE A 137 18.68 -3.52 10.11
CA ILE A 137 17.29 -3.03 10.16
C ILE A 137 16.92 -2.54 8.76
N TYR A 138 16.03 -3.27 8.11
CA TYR A 138 15.62 -3.05 6.73
C TYR A 138 14.12 -2.80 6.62
N THR A 139 13.73 -2.18 5.53
CA THR A 139 12.35 -2.20 5.01
C THR A 139 12.21 -3.34 3.99
N PRO A 140 11.00 -3.79 3.64
CA PRO A 140 10.80 -4.98 2.78
C PRO A 140 11.50 -4.92 1.43
N ALA A 141 11.43 -3.78 0.73
CA ALA A 141 11.98 -3.67 -0.62
C ALA A 141 13.51 -3.92 -0.65
N PRO A 142 14.36 -3.24 0.14
CA PRO A 142 15.79 -3.50 0.13
C PRO A 142 16.20 -4.85 0.73
N SER A 143 15.37 -5.49 1.55
CA SER A 143 15.72 -6.78 2.13
C SER A 143 15.30 -7.98 1.28
N MET A 144 14.16 -7.90 0.63
CA MET A 144 13.54 -9.05 -0.03
C MET A 144 13.28 -8.83 -1.53
N GLY A 145 12.99 -7.58 -1.95
CA GLY A 145 12.80 -7.21 -3.36
C GLY A 145 11.87 -8.14 -4.12
N GLU A 146 12.30 -8.56 -5.30
CA GLU A 146 11.54 -9.43 -6.20
C GLU A 146 11.19 -10.79 -5.58
N LYS A 147 12.02 -11.32 -4.68
CA LYS A 147 11.75 -12.60 -3.98
C LYS A 147 10.44 -12.54 -3.19
N LEU A 148 10.18 -11.40 -2.53
CA LEU A 148 8.92 -11.20 -1.83
C LEU A 148 7.75 -11.03 -2.81
N ILE A 149 7.90 -10.25 -3.87
CA ILE A 149 6.86 -10.08 -4.91
C ILE A 149 6.43 -11.44 -5.45
N ASP A 150 7.38 -12.29 -5.81
CA ASP A 150 7.14 -13.65 -6.28
C ASP A 150 6.33 -14.49 -5.28
N ARG A 151 6.64 -14.40 -4.00
CA ARG A 151 5.88 -15.10 -2.95
C ARG A 151 4.48 -14.57 -2.79
N LEU A 152 4.33 -13.24 -2.78
CA LEU A 152 3.03 -12.59 -2.62
C LEU A 152 2.07 -12.95 -3.76
N ILE A 153 2.57 -13.01 -4.99
CA ILE A 153 1.79 -13.47 -6.15
C ILE A 153 1.40 -14.95 -5.98
N LYS A 154 2.36 -15.80 -5.67
CA LYS A 154 2.14 -17.27 -5.65
C LYS A 154 1.36 -17.77 -4.43
N LYS A 155 1.41 -17.05 -3.29
CA LYS A 155 0.97 -17.56 -1.98
C LYS A 155 0.01 -16.65 -1.23
N ALA A 156 0.00 -15.36 -1.53
CA ALA A 156 -0.78 -14.38 -0.77
C ALA A 156 -1.98 -13.79 -1.52
N GLY A 157 -2.17 -14.14 -2.81
CA GLY A 157 -3.29 -13.67 -3.62
C GLY A 157 -3.15 -12.22 -4.09
N LEU A 158 -1.93 -11.72 -4.20
CA LEU A 158 -1.65 -10.41 -4.75
C LEU A 158 -1.35 -10.47 -6.24
N THR A 159 -1.62 -9.37 -6.96
CA THR A 159 -1.12 -9.13 -8.32
C THR A 159 -0.22 -7.90 -8.33
N PHE A 160 0.71 -7.86 -9.29
CA PHE A 160 1.60 -6.72 -9.54
C PHE A 160 1.70 -6.54 -11.06
N ASP A 161 1.14 -5.47 -11.57
CA ASP A 161 1.02 -5.20 -13.00
C ASP A 161 1.58 -3.81 -13.34
N ILE A 162 2.22 -3.67 -14.50
CA ILE A 162 2.57 -2.38 -15.08
C ILE A 162 1.41 -1.92 -15.95
N VAL A 163 0.96 -0.68 -15.81
CA VAL A 163 -0.22 -0.10 -16.47
C VAL A 163 0.11 1.21 -17.17
#